data_2b9be4952ce15364a235ded636c3c28a
#
_entry.id   2b9be4952ce15364a235ded636c3c28a
#
_cell.length_a   1.000
_cell.length_b   1.000
_cell.length_c   1.000
_cell.angle_alpha   90.00
_cell.angle_beta   90.00
_cell.angle_gamma   90.00
#
_symmetry.space_group_name_H-M   'P 1'
#
loop_
_entity.id
_entity.type
_entity.pdbx_description
1 polymer ?
#
loop_
_entity_poly.entity_id
_entity_poly.type
_entity_poly.pdbx_seq_one_letter_code
_entity_poly.pdbx_strand_id
1 'polypeptide(L)'
;AIALAMTFEGAEVDAVDISDEALSVAQINKNKHLLGDELSLIKSDLWTELNQSRQYDLIISNPPYVGDLEMSSLPAEYHHEPAHALQADDNGLALVEQIIIGAAKFLTPQGLLFVEVGNSDLAVDERWPETHFLWLDLEQGGHGIFMLTQAQCAEFAAA
;
A
#
# COMPACT_ATOMS: atom_id res chain seq x y z
N ALA A 1 4.04 5.55 7.05
CA ALA A 1 3.15 5.92 8.16
C ALA A 1 3.76 7.03 9.03
N ILE A 2 4.96 6.85 9.61
CA ILE A 2 5.62 7.86 10.47
C ILE A 2 5.75 9.22 9.76
N ALA A 3 6.22 9.23 8.51
CA ALA A 3 6.37 10.46 7.74
C ALA A 3 5.02 11.19 7.56
N LEU A 4 3.93 10.47 7.35
CA LEU A 4 2.59 11.05 7.25
C LEU A 4 2.17 11.71 8.57
N ALA A 5 2.29 10.99 9.69
CA ALA A 5 1.93 11.50 11.01
C ALA A 5 2.75 12.75 11.40
N MET A 6 4.02 12.83 10.96
CA MET A 6 4.89 13.98 11.23
C MET A 6 4.65 15.16 10.27
N THR A 7 4.20 14.91 9.05
CA THR A 7 4.06 15.94 8.02
C THR A 7 2.70 16.61 8.06
N PHE A 8 1.65 15.86 8.34
CA PHE A 8 0.28 16.36 8.36
C PHE A 8 -0.18 16.57 9.81
N GLU A 9 -0.12 17.83 10.27
CA GLU A 9 -0.55 18.20 11.62
C GLU A 9 -2.03 17.82 11.84
N GLY A 10 -2.28 17.05 12.91
CA GLY A 10 -3.61 16.56 13.25
C GLY A 10 -4.09 15.35 12.47
N ALA A 11 -3.25 14.75 11.62
CA ALA A 11 -3.60 13.49 10.96
C ALA A 11 -3.64 12.33 11.96
N GLU A 12 -4.66 11.49 11.82
CA GLU A 12 -4.72 10.18 12.46
C GLU A 12 -4.31 9.12 11.44
N VAL A 13 -3.25 8.40 11.71
CA VAL A 13 -2.66 7.41 10.80
C VAL A 13 -2.82 6.01 11.37
N ASP A 14 -3.44 5.12 10.60
CA ASP A 14 -3.45 3.69 10.88
C ASP A 14 -2.42 3.01 9.98
N ALA A 15 -1.42 2.37 10.56
CA ALA A 15 -0.41 1.59 9.87
C ALA A 15 -0.68 0.10 10.05
N VAL A 16 -0.81 -0.60 8.94
CA VAL A 16 -1.24 -2.00 8.88
C VAL A 16 -0.10 -2.88 8.40
N ASP A 17 0.12 -3.98 9.06
CA ASP A 17 1.03 -5.03 8.61
C ASP A 17 0.54 -6.40 9.12
N ILE A 18 0.81 -7.46 8.36
CA ILE A 18 0.50 -8.84 8.75
C ILE A 18 1.56 -9.41 9.70
N SER A 19 2.78 -8.89 9.67
CA SER A 19 3.94 -9.38 10.42
C SER A 19 4.04 -8.74 11.80
N ASP A 20 4.01 -9.57 12.85
CA ASP A 20 4.30 -9.11 14.22
C ASP A 20 5.72 -8.54 14.38
N GLU A 21 6.67 -9.07 13.60
CA GLU A 21 8.06 -8.61 13.62
C GLU A 21 8.16 -7.20 13.02
N ALA A 22 7.51 -6.96 11.88
CA ALA A 22 7.45 -5.64 11.25
C ALA A 22 6.77 -4.62 12.17
N LEU A 23 5.66 -4.98 12.78
CA LEU A 23 4.95 -4.13 13.75
C LEU A 23 5.79 -3.83 15.00
N SER A 24 6.58 -4.79 15.46
CA SER A 24 7.52 -4.59 16.59
C SER A 24 8.59 -3.54 16.24
N VAL A 25 9.15 -3.59 15.04
CA VAL A 25 10.10 -2.57 14.53
C VAL A 25 9.40 -1.22 14.35
N ALA A 26 8.18 -1.22 13.80
CA ALA A 26 7.36 -0.02 13.66
C ALA A 26 7.09 0.64 15.01
N GLN A 27 6.83 -0.14 16.07
CA GLN A 27 6.62 0.37 17.42
C GLN A 27 7.89 1.02 17.99
N ILE A 28 9.07 0.44 17.76
CA ILE A 28 10.36 1.05 18.16
C ILE A 28 10.53 2.41 17.47
N ASN A 29 10.26 2.47 16.17
CA ASN A 29 10.37 3.69 15.40
C ASN A 29 9.33 4.74 15.80
N LYS A 30 8.07 4.33 16.05
CA LYS A 30 7.03 5.20 16.60
C LYS A 30 7.49 5.88 17.89
N ASN A 31 8.02 5.09 18.83
CA ASN A 31 8.53 5.60 20.12
C ASN A 31 9.72 6.55 19.93
N LYS A 32 10.64 6.22 19.01
CA LYS A 32 11.81 7.04 18.70
C LYS A 32 11.42 8.43 18.16
N HIS A 33 10.33 8.51 17.41
CA HIS A 33 9.78 9.77 16.87
C HIS A 33 8.79 10.45 17.81
N LEU A 34 8.59 9.92 19.04
CA LEU A 34 7.70 10.46 20.05
C LEU A 34 6.23 10.57 19.59
N LEU A 35 5.82 9.70 18.67
CA LEU A 35 4.43 9.65 18.20
C LEU A 35 3.56 8.92 19.23
N GLY A 36 2.41 9.51 19.53
CA GLY A 36 1.40 9.00 20.44
C GLY A 36 0.19 8.41 19.69
N ASP A 37 -0.97 8.95 19.97
CA ASP A 37 -2.24 8.49 19.40
C ASP A 37 -2.40 8.84 17.92
N GLU A 38 -1.54 9.69 17.37
CA GLU A 38 -1.52 10.08 15.96
C GLU A 38 -1.19 8.92 15.02
N LEU A 39 -0.51 7.87 15.54
CA LEU A 39 -0.16 6.69 14.76
C LEU A 39 -0.61 5.43 15.50
N SER A 40 -1.55 4.71 14.94
CA SER A 40 -1.96 3.37 15.38
C SER A 40 -1.24 2.30 14.56
N LEU A 41 -0.78 1.24 15.21
CA LEU A 41 -0.18 0.06 14.57
C LEU A 41 -1.18 -1.09 14.68
N ILE A 42 -1.61 -1.65 13.56
CA ILE A 42 -2.68 -2.64 13.50
C ILE A 42 -2.15 -3.89 12.79
N LYS A 43 -2.24 -5.04 13.49
CA LYS A 43 -1.98 -6.34 12.85
C LYS A 43 -3.20 -6.72 12.02
N SER A 44 -3.06 -6.78 10.71
CA SER A 44 -4.15 -7.15 9.80
C SER A 44 -3.59 -7.71 8.50
N ASP A 45 -4.31 -8.67 7.93
CA ASP A 45 -4.16 -9.04 6.54
C ASP A 45 -5.03 -8.08 5.72
N LEU A 46 -4.37 -7.10 5.10
CA LEU A 46 -5.02 -5.96 4.43
C LEU A 46 -6.10 -5.33 5.33
N TRP A 47 -7.37 -5.55 5.00
CA TRP A 47 -8.54 -4.88 5.54
C TRP A 47 -9.25 -5.63 6.68
N THR A 48 -8.81 -6.87 6.98
CA THR A 48 -9.60 -7.83 7.78
C THR A 48 -9.87 -7.37 9.20
N GLU A 49 -8.89 -6.75 9.86
CA GLU A 49 -9.00 -6.31 11.26
C GLU A 49 -9.30 -4.81 11.39
N LEU A 50 -9.47 -4.10 10.26
CA LEU A 50 -9.82 -2.69 10.31
C LEU A 50 -11.27 -2.48 10.74
N ASN A 51 -11.49 -1.42 11.50
CA ASN A 51 -12.83 -1.02 11.89
C ASN A 51 -13.65 -0.63 10.65
N GLN A 52 -14.70 -1.39 10.35
CA GLN A 52 -15.53 -1.23 9.16
C GLN A 52 -16.30 0.11 9.08
N SER A 53 -16.37 0.86 10.16
CA SER A 53 -16.95 2.22 10.18
C SER A 53 -15.92 3.33 9.94
N ARG A 54 -14.63 2.98 9.91
CA ARG A 54 -13.54 3.95 9.66
C ARG A 54 -13.46 4.26 8.17
N GLN A 55 -13.26 5.55 7.86
CA GLN A 55 -12.98 6.01 6.51
C GLN A 55 -11.70 6.84 6.50
N TYR A 56 -10.97 6.80 5.38
CA TYR A 56 -9.69 7.46 5.19
C TYR A 56 -9.76 8.44 4.03
N ASP A 57 -9.14 9.61 4.20
CA ASP A 57 -8.96 10.57 3.12
C ASP A 57 -7.81 10.16 2.20
N LEU A 58 -6.88 9.35 2.73
CA LEU A 58 -5.71 8.89 2.01
C LEU A 58 -5.38 7.45 2.41
N ILE A 59 -5.21 6.60 1.41
CA ILE A 59 -4.68 5.25 1.56
C ILE A 59 -3.42 5.15 0.71
N ILE A 60 -2.33 4.67 1.31
CA ILE A 60 -1.05 4.45 0.61
C ILE A 60 -0.62 3.00 0.85
N SER A 61 -0.28 2.31 -0.20
CA SER A 61 0.20 0.93 -0.15
C SER A 61 1.44 0.74 -1.03
N ASN A 62 2.39 -0.03 -0.51
CA ASN A 62 3.51 -0.59 -1.26
C ASN A 62 3.50 -2.10 -1.00
N PRO A 63 2.63 -2.86 -1.71
CA PRO A 63 2.53 -4.30 -1.53
C PRO A 63 3.74 -5.01 -2.15
N PRO A 64 4.03 -6.26 -1.77
CA PRO A 64 5.02 -7.06 -2.48
C PRO A 64 4.59 -7.26 -3.94
N TYR A 65 5.47 -6.89 -4.87
CA TYR A 65 5.22 -6.94 -6.32
C TYR A 65 6.30 -7.70 -7.11
N VAL A 66 7.30 -8.28 -6.42
CA VAL A 66 8.37 -9.02 -7.08
C VAL A 66 7.94 -10.44 -7.35
N GLY A 67 7.85 -10.80 -8.63
CA GLY A 67 7.58 -12.18 -9.05
C GLY A 67 8.78 -13.11 -8.78
N ASP A 68 8.53 -14.43 -8.74
CA ASP A 68 9.52 -15.47 -8.47
C ASP A 68 10.75 -15.40 -9.39
N LEU A 69 10.57 -14.97 -10.64
CA LEU A 69 11.65 -14.86 -11.62
C LEU A 69 12.60 -13.66 -11.35
N GLU A 70 12.07 -12.58 -10.81
CA GLU A 70 12.86 -11.39 -10.47
C GLU A 70 13.58 -11.55 -9.13
N MET A 71 13.03 -12.31 -8.18
CA MET A 71 13.67 -12.61 -6.88
C MET A 71 15.09 -13.14 -7.04
N SER A 72 15.35 -13.97 -8.05
CA SER A 72 16.68 -14.55 -8.30
C SER A 72 17.70 -13.56 -8.87
N SER A 73 17.25 -12.40 -9.35
CA SER A 73 18.08 -11.36 -9.97
C SER A 73 18.29 -10.12 -9.11
N LEU A 74 17.64 -10.05 -7.93
CA LEU A 74 17.77 -8.91 -7.03
C LEU A 74 19.18 -8.74 -6.47
N PRO A 75 19.66 -7.50 -6.29
CA PRO A 75 20.90 -7.20 -5.58
C PRO A 75 20.92 -7.79 -4.16
N ALA A 76 22.14 -8.07 -3.63
CA ALA A 76 22.32 -8.75 -2.35
C ALA A 76 21.68 -8.03 -1.15
N GLU A 77 21.44 -6.74 -1.23
CA GLU A 77 20.77 -5.92 -0.21
C GLU A 77 19.31 -6.32 -0.01
N TYR A 78 18.60 -6.75 -1.05
CA TYR A 78 17.21 -7.21 -0.97
C TYR A 78 17.06 -8.60 -0.33
N HIS A 79 18.11 -9.41 -0.29
CA HIS A 79 18.10 -10.70 0.40
C HIS A 79 18.06 -10.60 1.94
N HIS A 80 18.14 -9.39 2.49
CA HIS A 80 17.97 -9.13 3.93
C HIS A 80 16.53 -8.84 4.32
N GLU A 81 15.65 -8.62 3.34
CA GLU A 81 14.22 -8.47 3.59
C GLU A 81 13.52 -9.85 3.69
N PRO A 82 12.48 -9.99 4.53
CA PRO A 82 11.72 -11.23 4.60
C PRO A 82 11.15 -11.60 3.21
N ALA A 83 11.30 -12.86 2.79
CA ALA A 83 10.86 -13.31 1.46
C ALA A 83 9.38 -12.98 1.17
N HIS A 84 8.51 -13.08 2.20
CA HIS A 84 7.09 -12.74 2.07
C HIS A 84 6.80 -11.23 1.87
N ALA A 85 7.78 -10.37 2.11
CA ALA A 85 7.66 -8.93 1.87
C ALA A 85 7.98 -8.55 0.42
N LEU A 86 8.61 -9.46 -0.33
CA LEU A 86 9.04 -9.22 -1.72
C LEU A 86 8.29 -10.13 -2.71
N GLN A 87 7.96 -11.35 -2.28
CA GLN A 87 7.39 -12.38 -3.14
C GLN A 87 5.87 -12.29 -3.18
N ALA A 88 5.30 -12.20 -4.38
CA ALA A 88 3.87 -12.27 -4.60
C ALA A 88 3.56 -13.17 -5.79
N ASP A 89 2.51 -13.98 -5.65
CA ASP A 89 1.95 -14.75 -6.76
C ASP A 89 1.38 -13.81 -7.83
N ASP A 90 1.44 -14.23 -9.08
CA ASP A 90 0.89 -13.47 -10.23
C ASP A 90 1.45 -12.03 -10.32
N ASN A 91 2.77 -11.86 -10.05
CA ASN A 91 3.46 -10.56 -10.02
C ASN A 91 2.81 -9.52 -9.07
N GLY A 92 2.20 -9.96 -7.97
CA GLY A 92 1.52 -9.10 -7.01
C GLY A 92 0.16 -8.57 -7.45
N LEU A 93 -0.31 -8.88 -8.66
CA LEU A 93 -1.56 -8.35 -9.20
C LEU A 93 -2.79 -8.73 -8.36
N ALA A 94 -2.81 -9.96 -7.82
CA ALA A 94 -3.91 -10.39 -6.96
C ALA A 94 -4.02 -9.55 -5.67
N LEU A 95 -2.88 -9.11 -5.14
CA LEU A 95 -2.85 -8.26 -3.96
C LEU A 95 -3.28 -6.82 -4.30
N VAL A 96 -2.82 -6.29 -5.45
CA VAL A 96 -3.25 -4.99 -5.98
C VAL A 96 -4.77 -4.95 -6.16
N GLU A 97 -5.37 -6.00 -6.73
CA GLU A 97 -6.82 -6.14 -6.90
C GLU A 97 -7.55 -6.05 -5.56
N GLN A 98 -7.11 -6.80 -4.55
CA GLN A 98 -7.69 -6.77 -3.21
C GLN A 98 -7.55 -5.40 -2.53
N ILE A 99 -6.42 -4.71 -2.77
CA ILE A 99 -6.20 -3.37 -2.25
C ILE A 99 -7.21 -2.38 -2.86
N ILE A 100 -7.40 -2.40 -4.18
CA ILE A 100 -8.34 -1.49 -4.85
C ILE A 100 -9.78 -1.76 -4.42
N ILE A 101 -10.20 -3.05 -4.38
CA ILE A 101 -11.55 -3.43 -3.94
C ILE A 101 -11.83 -3.00 -2.50
N GLY A 102 -10.86 -3.18 -1.61
CA GLY A 102 -10.99 -2.75 -0.22
C GLY A 102 -11.01 -1.23 -0.08
N ALA A 103 -10.15 -0.52 -0.81
CA ALA A 103 -10.10 0.94 -0.81
C ALA A 103 -11.46 1.58 -1.16
N ALA A 104 -12.22 0.96 -2.07
CA ALA A 104 -13.58 1.42 -2.41
C ALA A 104 -14.50 1.57 -1.18
N LYS A 105 -14.31 0.75 -0.15
CA LYS A 105 -15.13 0.74 1.08
C LYS A 105 -14.58 1.67 2.16
N PHE A 106 -13.25 1.78 2.23
CA PHE A 106 -12.57 2.49 3.30
C PHE A 106 -12.20 3.94 2.96
N LEU A 107 -12.29 4.37 1.69
CA LEU A 107 -12.07 5.76 1.32
C LEU A 107 -13.29 6.63 1.60
N THR A 108 -13.06 7.87 2.06
CA THR A 108 -14.08 8.94 2.01
C THR A 108 -14.46 9.23 0.55
N PRO A 109 -15.61 9.88 0.26
CA PRO A 109 -16.01 10.20 -1.12
C PRO A 109 -14.99 11.02 -1.92
N GLN A 110 -14.12 11.78 -1.25
CA GLN A 110 -13.02 12.54 -1.85
C GLN A 110 -11.64 11.89 -1.64
N GLY A 111 -11.62 10.69 -1.03
CA GLY A 111 -10.40 9.99 -0.68
C GLY A 111 -9.64 9.46 -1.89
N LEU A 112 -8.34 9.31 -1.71
CA LEU A 112 -7.39 8.89 -2.74
C LEU A 112 -6.64 7.64 -2.30
N LEU A 113 -6.46 6.72 -3.23
CA LEU A 113 -5.60 5.55 -3.10
C LEU A 113 -4.32 5.79 -3.90
N PHE A 114 -3.17 5.55 -3.28
CA PHE A 114 -1.87 5.47 -3.94
C PHE A 114 -1.29 4.08 -3.75
N VAL A 115 -0.84 3.46 -4.85
CA VAL A 115 -0.20 2.14 -4.79
C VAL A 115 1.08 2.17 -5.60
N GLU A 116 2.17 1.69 -4.99
CA GLU A 116 3.44 1.44 -5.67
C GLU A 116 3.49 -0.03 -6.11
N VAL A 117 3.76 -0.26 -7.39
CA VAL A 117 3.86 -1.60 -8.00
C VAL A 117 5.20 -1.81 -8.71
N GLY A 118 6.11 -0.85 -8.60
CA GLY A 118 7.45 -0.91 -9.20
C GLY A 118 7.39 -1.19 -10.71
N ASN A 119 8.09 -2.23 -11.15
CA ASN A 119 8.16 -2.62 -12.56
C ASN A 119 6.91 -3.37 -13.09
N SER A 120 5.87 -3.52 -12.27
CA SER A 120 4.63 -4.22 -12.67
C SER A 120 3.59 -3.28 -13.31
N ASP A 121 3.93 -2.02 -13.58
CA ASP A 121 3.04 -1.01 -14.15
C ASP A 121 2.39 -1.45 -15.48
N LEU A 122 3.18 -1.99 -16.41
CA LEU A 122 2.66 -2.52 -17.68
C LEU A 122 1.72 -3.71 -17.47
N ALA A 123 2.03 -4.60 -16.53
CA ALA A 123 1.19 -5.75 -16.21
C ALA A 123 -0.15 -5.32 -15.56
N VAL A 124 -0.15 -4.25 -14.77
CA VAL A 124 -1.36 -3.62 -14.22
C VAL A 124 -2.24 -3.08 -15.34
N ASP A 125 -1.69 -2.31 -16.28
CA ASP A 125 -2.44 -1.75 -17.43
C ASP A 125 -2.98 -2.84 -18.36
N GLU A 126 -2.20 -3.89 -18.62
CA GLU A 126 -2.63 -5.04 -19.42
C GLU A 126 -3.75 -5.84 -18.75
N ARG A 127 -3.71 -5.98 -17.43
CA ARG A 127 -4.69 -6.74 -16.66
C ARG A 127 -6.04 -6.02 -16.56
N TRP A 128 -6.02 -4.69 -16.45
CA TRP A 128 -7.23 -3.87 -16.25
C TRP A 128 -7.27 -2.68 -17.23
N PRO A 129 -7.38 -2.94 -18.54
CA PRO A 129 -7.28 -1.91 -19.58
C PRO A 129 -8.39 -0.87 -19.56
N GLU A 130 -9.52 -1.18 -18.92
CA GLU A 130 -10.65 -0.25 -18.77
C GLU A 130 -10.49 0.67 -17.53
N THR A 131 -9.50 0.40 -16.68
CA THR A 131 -9.24 1.21 -15.48
C THR A 131 -8.26 2.32 -15.85
N HIS A 132 -8.68 3.56 -15.70
CA HIS A 132 -7.83 4.73 -15.99
C HIS A 132 -6.95 5.05 -14.78
N PHE A 133 -5.83 4.35 -14.65
CA PHE A 133 -4.82 4.63 -13.64
C PHE A 133 -4.14 5.96 -13.92
N LEU A 134 -4.03 6.84 -12.91
CA LEU A 134 -3.17 8.02 -13.01
C LEU A 134 -1.77 7.65 -12.53
N TRP A 135 -0.87 7.35 -13.45
CA TRP A 135 0.53 7.09 -13.16
C TRP A 135 1.27 8.37 -12.80
N LEU A 136 2.09 8.30 -11.76
CA LEU A 136 2.82 9.44 -11.22
C LEU A 136 4.31 9.33 -11.53
N ASP A 137 4.86 10.39 -12.13
CA ASP A 137 6.30 10.56 -12.30
C ASP A 137 6.83 11.46 -11.18
N LEU A 138 7.75 10.93 -10.37
CA LEU A 138 8.37 11.68 -9.29
C LEU A 138 9.75 12.21 -9.69
N GLU A 139 9.99 13.50 -9.48
CA GLU A 139 11.26 14.18 -9.88
C GLU A 139 12.52 13.55 -9.25
N GLN A 140 12.40 12.93 -8.08
CA GLN A 140 13.53 12.37 -7.32
C GLN A 140 13.63 10.83 -7.43
N GLY A 141 12.99 10.25 -8.42
CA GLY A 141 12.89 8.80 -8.60
C GLY A 141 11.61 8.26 -7.94
N GLY A 142 11.32 7.00 -8.21
CA GLY A 142 10.06 6.32 -7.94
C GLY A 142 9.40 6.00 -9.28
N HIS A 143 9.11 4.72 -9.50
CA HIS A 143 8.50 4.21 -10.72
C HIS A 143 7.33 3.30 -10.34
N GLY A 144 6.31 3.27 -11.20
CA GLY A 144 5.17 2.40 -11.00
C GLY A 144 4.32 2.78 -9.79
N ILE A 145 4.06 4.08 -9.59
CA ILE A 145 3.10 4.56 -8.60
C ILE A 145 1.86 5.03 -9.33
N PHE A 146 0.71 4.47 -9.00
CA PHE A 146 -0.56 4.98 -9.51
C PHE A 146 -1.44 5.57 -8.41
N MET A 147 -2.35 6.43 -8.84
CA MET A 147 -3.41 6.97 -7.99
C MET A 147 -4.78 6.63 -8.58
N LEU A 148 -5.73 6.30 -7.70
CA LEU A 148 -7.16 6.19 -7.97
C LEU A 148 -7.97 7.01 -6.97
N THR A 149 -9.08 7.58 -7.43
CA THR A 149 -10.11 8.17 -6.56
C THR A 149 -11.01 7.07 -5.97
N GLN A 150 -11.74 7.38 -4.90
CA GLN A 150 -12.73 6.47 -4.34
C GLN A 150 -13.75 6.01 -5.40
N ALA A 151 -14.21 6.90 -6.26
CA ALA A 151 -15.17 6.58 -7.32
C ALA A 151 -14.59 5.55 -8.31
N GLN A 152 -13.33 5.71 -8.74
CA GLN A 152 -12.65 4.75 -9.61
C GLN A 152 -12.44 3.38 -8.91
N CYS A 153 -12.11 3.38 -7.61
CA CYS A 153 -12.04 2.13 -6.85
C CYS A 153 -13.40 1.43 -6.77
N ALA A 154 -14.50 2.19 -6.63
CA ALA A 154 -15.85 1.63 -6.58
C ALA A 154 -16.30 1.07 -7.94
N GLU A 155 -15.96 1.74 -9.05
CA GLU A 155 -16.18 1.24 -10.41
C GLU A 155 -15.40 -0.05 -10.66
N PHE A 156 -14.14 -0.09 -10.27
CA PHE A 156 -13.29 -1.28 -10.34
C PHE A 156 -13.88 -2.46 -9.56
N ALA A 157 -14.36 -2.23 -8.34
CA ALA A 157 -14.93 -3.27 -7.48
C ALA A 157 -16.30 -3.81 -7.98
N ALA A 158 -16.94 -3.10 -8.90
CA ALA A 158 -18.23 -3.47 -9.48
C ALA A 158 -18.11 -4.22 -10.82
N ALA A 159 -16.93 -4.23 -11.43
CA ALA A 159 -16.63 -4.87 -12.72
C ALA A 159 -16.35 -6.35 -12.58
#